data_251d2fc4bd0ccc771ab8c0f9a405896a
#
_entry.id   251d2fc4bd0ccc771ab8c0f9a405896a
#
_cell.length_a   1.000
_cell.length_b   1.000
_cell.length_c   1.000
_cell.angle_alpha   90.00
_cell.angle_beta   90.00
_cell.angle_gamma   90.00
#
_symmetry.space_group_name_H-M   'P 1'
#
loop_
_entity.id
_entity.type
_entity.pdbx_description
1 polymer ?
#
loop_
_entity_poly.entity_id
_entity_poly.type
_entity_poly.pdbx_seq_one_letter_code
_entity_poly.pdbx_strand_id
1 'polypeptide(L)'
;MAFLRKSPYSLPPAQYGGARKRVFIGLMLGSCLLLCLALAVFLILPWTGFLGVRHWLPAVSVSVAAAAMLAVLGLCLSLVFHIYTGRPLPGGGGVRHMTVRLFFPLMEMLAKLVGLDRAAVRRSFVKVNNEMVLAAREPVRPEQLLVLLPHCLQRSACPHRLMHNADHCRRCGACPVGALLDLRDAYGVRLAIATGGTIARRIVVQARPRCIIAVACERDLTSGIQDSYPVPVFGVLNERPHGPCLDTLAPLDAIEAAIRLFLGLGPAPGRMVAGSVAAASSAPGSK
;
A
#
# COMPACT_ATOMS: atom_id res chain seq x y z
N MET A 1 -19.83 -2.59 24.33
CA MET A 1 -20.18 -2.42 22.90
C MET A 1 -19.79 -1.00 22.50
N ALA A 2 -18.54 -0.77 22.10
CA ALA A 2 -18.07 0.54 21.65
C ALA A 2 -17.90 0.45 20.13
N PHE A 3 -18.87 1.02 19.48
CA PHE A 3 -19.04 1.18 18.04
C PHE A 3 -17.72 1.44 17.31
N LEU A 4 -17.53 0.70 16.21
CA LEU A 4 -16.76 1.08 15.03
C LEU A 4 -17.01 2.57 14.76
N ARG A 5 -16.14 3.44 15.24
CA ARG A 5 -16.14 4.84 14.84
C ARG A 5 -15.70 4.85 13.39
N LYS A 6 -16.66 4.75 12.45
CA LYS A 6 -16.40 5.06 11.05
C LYS A 6 -15.66 6.39 11.04
N SER A 7 -14.41 6.37 10.60
CA SER A 7 -13.69 7.61 10.35
C SER A 7 -14.61 8.49 9.50
N PRO A 8 -14.89 9.75 9.89
CA PRO A 8 -15.73 10.65 9.09
C PRO A 8 -15.13 10.94 7.70
N TYR A 9 -13.92 10.46 7.45
CA TYR A 9 -13.20 10.57 6.19
C TYR A 9 -13.30 9.26 5.42
N SER A 10 -14.41 9.05 4.73
CA SER A 10 -14.48 8.04 3.68
C SER A 10 -13.74 8.60 2.47
N LEU A 11 -12.53 8.12 2.24
CA LEU A 11 -11.86 8.35 0.96
C LEU A 11 -12.77 7.85 -0.17
N PRO A 12 -12.83 8.56 -1.29
CA PRO A 12 -13.73 8.21 -2.37
C PRO A 12 -13.53 6.76 -2.78
N PRO A 13 -14.58 5.93 -2.82
CA PRO A 13 -14.51 4.50 -3.13
C PRO A 13 -13.91 4.23 -4.52
N ALA A 14 -13.92 5.22 -5.40
CA ALA A 14 -13.33 5.17 -6.74
C ALA A 14 -11.83 4.82 -6.74
N GLN A 15 -11.07 5.18 -5.69
CA GLN A 15 -9.63 4.91 -5.63
C GLN A 15 -9.24 3.44 -5.62
N TYR A 16 -10.10 2.56 -5.15
CA TYR A 16 -9.72 1.15 -4.96
C TYR A 16 -10.37 0.20 -5.99
N GLY A 17 -11.06 0.73 -7.01
CA GLY A 17 -11.59 -0.05 -8.12
C GLY A 17 -12.31 -1.35 -7.70
N GLY A 18 -13.22 -1.28 -6.72
CA GLY A 18 -13.95 -2.45 -6.22
C GLY A 18 -13.17 -3.38 -5.29
N ALA A 19 -11.98 -3.01 -4.83
CA ALA A 19 -11.18 -3.79 -3.87
C ALA A 19 -12.01 -4.13 -2.60
N ARG A 20 -12.17 -5.42 -2.31
CA ARG A 20 -12.95 -5.91 -1.18
C ARG A 20 -12.01 -6.40 -0.09
N LYS A 21 -12.15 -5.91 1.14
CA LYS A 21 -11.43 -6.43 2.32
C LYS A 21 -11.54 -7.94 2.46
N ARG A 22 -12.73 -8.48 2.14
CA ARG A 22 -13.02 -9.92 2.22
C ARG A 22 -12.09 -10.75 1.35
N VAL A 23 -11.66 -10.22 0.20
CA VAL A 23 -10.69 -10.90 -0.69
C VAL A 23 -9.33 -11.02 0.00
N PHE A 24 -8.84 -9.95 0.61
CA PHE A 24 -7.58 -9.97 1.35
C PHE A 24 -7.64 -10.94 2.54
N ILE A 25 -8.68 -10.84 3.37
CA ILE A 25 -8.85 -11.70 4.55
C ILE A 25 -9.01 -13.16 4.13
N GLY A 26 -9.82 -13.45 3.11
CA GLY A 26 -10.01 -14.81 2.59
C GLY A 26 -8.73 -15.43 2.06
N LEU A 27 -7.93 -14.70 1.28
CA LEU A 27 -6.64 -15.16 0.78
C LEU A 27 -5.63 -15.37 1.90
N MET A 28 -5.63 -14.50 2.90
CA MET A 28 -4.76 -14.63 4.06
C MET A 28 -5.10 -15.87 4.89
N LEU A 29 -6.39 -16.10 5.18
CA LEU A 29 -6.84 -17.32 5.88
C LEU A 29 -6.56 -18.58 5.06
N GLY A 30 -6.79 -18.54 3.74
CA GLY A 30 -6.45 -19.64 2.84
C GLY A 30 -4.96 -19.94 2.81
N SER A 31 -4.11 -18.91 2.80
CA SER A 31 -2.64 -19.06 2.86
C SER A 31 -2.20 -19.62 4.22
N CYS A 32 -2.83 -19.21 5.32
CA CYS A 32 -2.58 -19.75 6.65
C CYS A 32 -2.95 -21.25 6.70
N LEU A 33 -4.12 -21.61 6.18
CA LEU A 33 -4.58 -23.01 6.11
C LEU A 33 -3.62 -23.86 5.28
N LEU A 34 -3.20 -23.37 4.12
CA LEU A 34 -2.26 -24.08 3.24
C LEU A 34 -0.91 -24.30 3.92
N LEU A 35 -0.40 -23.29 4.63
CA LEU A 35 0.85 -23.42 5.37
C LEU A 35 0.71 -24.39 6.55
N CYS A 36 -0.39 -24.36 7.30
CA CYS A 36 -0.68 -25.32 8.37
C CYS A 36 -0.81 -26.75 7.81
N LEU A 37 -1.44 -26.94 6.65
CA LEU A 37 -1.55 -28.22 5.99
C LEU A 37 -0.17 -28.75 5.57
N ALA A 38 0.68 -27.92 4.98
CA ALA A 38 2.03 -28.30 4.60
C ALA A 38 2.88 -28.69 5.83
N LEU A 39 2.76 -27.96 6.93
CA LEU A 39 3.39 -28.33 8.21
C LEU A 39 2.86 -29.63 8.78
N ALA A 40 1.55 -29.88 8.68
CA ALA A 40 0.94 -31.13 9.13
C ALA A 40 1.45 -32.33 8.30
N VAL A 41 1.55 -32.19 6.98
CA VAL A 41 2.15 -33.22 6.11
C VAL A 41 3.61 -33.48 6.51
N PHE A 42 4.39 -32.43 6.75
CA PHE A 42 5.77 -32.56 7.21
C PHE A 42 5.87 -33.24 8.58
N LEU A 43 4.87 -33.09 9.45
CA LEU A 43 4.76 -33.81 10.73
C LEU A 43 4.52 -35.31 10.57
N ILE A 44 3.72 -35.71 9.59
CA ILE A 44 3.32 -37.11 9.39
C ILE A 44 4.44 -37.90 8.68
N LEU A 45 5.21 -37.26 7.81
CA LEU A 45 6.24 -37.90 6.98
C LEU A 45 7.26 -38.78 7.75
N PRO A 46 7.80 -38.32 8.91
CA PRO A 46 8.75 -39.13 9.70
C PRO A 46 8.12 -40.41 10.31
N TRP A 47 6.80 -40.37 10.57
CA TRP A 47 6.08 -41.50 11.17
C TRP A 47 5.75 -42.61 10.18
N THR A 48 5.80 -42.34 8.88
CA THR A 48 5.55 -43.32 7.83
C THR A 48 6.74 -44.27 7.56
N GLY A 49 7.81 -44.14 8.33
CA GLY A 49 9.02 -44.97 8.18
C GLY A 49 9.87 -44.66 6.94
N PHE A 50 9.46 -43.69 6.13
CA PHE A 50 10.07 -43.35 4.85
C PHE A 50 11.53 -42.85 4.98
N LEU A 51 11.93 -42.36 6.18
CA LEU A 51 13.25 -41.77 6.41
C LEU A 51 14.20 -42.64 7.25
N GLY A 52 13.80 -43.82 7.74
CA GLY A 52 14.66 -44.72 8.53
C GLY A 52 15.29 -44.07 9.78
N VAL A 53 14.61 -43.10 10.38
CA VAL A 53 15.21 -42.13 11.31
C VAL A 53 15.12 -42.61 12.76
N ARG A 54 16.14 -42.31 13.54
CA ARG A 54 16.30 -42.60 14.96
C ARG A 54 15.08 -42.12 15.77
N HIS A 55 14.61 -42.91 16.74
CA HIS A 55 13.33 -42.77 17.47
C HIS A 55 13.11 -41.43 18.21
N TRP A 56 14.16 -40.63 18.49
CA TRP A 56 14.02 -39.30 19.12
C TRP A 56 13.77 -38.15 18.11
N LEU A 57 14.21 -38.31 16.85
CA LEU A 57 14.00 -37.30 15.80
C LEU A 57 12.52 -37.01 15.49
N PRO A 58 11.60 -38.00 15.44
CA PRO A 58 10.18 -37.74 15.28
C PRO A 58 9.60 -36.85 16.38
N ALA A 59 9.96 -37.04 17.64
CA ALA A 59 9.49 -36.24 18.76
C ALA A 59 9.92 -34.78 18.66
N VAL A 60 11.17 -34.54 18.28
CA VAL A 60 11.70 -33.17 18.08
C VAL A 60 11.04 -32.51 16.88
N SER A 61 10.88 -33.22 15.75
CA SER A 61 10.23 -32.67 14.56
C SER A 61 8.77 -32.30 14.81
N VAL A 62 8.03 -33.13 15.56
CA VAL A 62 6.66 -32.84 15.99
C VAL A 62 6.59 -31.58 16.84
N SER A 63 7.46 -31.47 17.84
CA SER A 63 7.49 -30.30 18.74
C SER A 63 7.79 -28.99 17.99
N VAL A 64 8.79 -29.02 17.09
CA VAL A 64 9.18 -27.86 16.28
C VAL A 64 8.05 -27.45 15.32
N ALA A 65 7.44 -28.41 14.62
CA ALA A 65 6.39 -28.11 13.67
C ALA A 65 5.08 -27.70 14.37
N ALA A 66 4.76 -28.25 15.54
CA ALA A 66 3.63 -27.79 16.36
C ALA A 66 3.84 -26.34 16.83
N ALA A 67 5.04 -26.01 17.31
CA ALA A 67 5.39 -24.64 17.70
C ALA A 67 5.32 -23.66 16.50
N ALA A 68 5.82 -24.07 15.32
CA ALA A 68 5.72 -23.28 14.09
C ALA A 68 4.25 -23.07 13.65
N MET A 69 3.42 -24.10 13.75
CA MET A 69 1.98 -24.02 13.42
C MET A 69 1.25 -23.06 14.35
N LEU A 70 1.51 -23.13 15.66
CA LEU A 70 0.94 -22.20 16.63
C LEU A 70 1.40 -20.77 16.37
N ALA A 71 2.68 -20.56 16.02
CA ALA A 71 3.20 -19.24 15.67
C ALA A 71 2.51 -18.68 14.41
N VAL A 72 2.38 -19.47 13.35
CA VAL A 72 1.70 -19.09 12.09
C VAL A 72 0.24 -18.72 12.36
N LEU A 73 -0.47 -19.57 13.12
CA LEU A 73 -1.86 -19.33 13.48
C LEU A 73 -2.01 -18.06 14.33
N GLY A 74 -1.13 -17.88 15.33
CA GLY A 74 -1.09 -16.69 16.18
C GLY A 74 -0.84 -15.40 15.40
N LEU A 75 0.12 -15.42 14.46
CA LEU A 75 0.41 -14.29 13.56
C LEU A 75 -0.81 -13.96 12.68
N CYS A 76 -1.44 -14.98 12.09
CA CYS A 76 -2.62 -14.80 11.25
C CYS A 76 -3.80 -14.22 12.04
N LEU A 77 -4.13 -14.81 13.20
CA LEU A 77 -5.21 -14.33 14.06
C LEU A 77 -4.96 -12.93 14.61
N SER A 78 -3.71 -12.62 14.97
CA SER A 78 -3.29 -11.29 15.42
C SER A 78 -3.54 -10.24 14.34
N LEU A 79 -3.20 -10.51 13.08
CA LEU A 79 -3.43 -9.58 11.98
C LEU A 79 -4.92 -9.44 11.68
N VAL A 80 -5.69 -10.54 11.66
CA VAL A 80 -7.15 -10.49 11.48
C VAL A 80 -7.80 -9.67 12.59
N PHE A 81 -7.42 -9.89 13.84
CA PHE A 81 -7.92 -9.14 14.98
C PHE A 81 -7.61 -7.64 14.83
N HIS A 82 -6.37 -7.30 14.42
CA HIS A 82 -5.98 -5.91 14.17
C HIS A 82 -6.81 -5.25 13.07
N ILE A 83 -7.07 -5.97 11.96
CA ILE A 83 -7.91 -5.47 10.85
C ILE A 83 -9.35 -5.23 11.30
N TYR A 84 -9.90 -6.11 12.15
CA TYR A 84 -11.28 -5.99 12.64
C TYR A 84 -11.46 -4.94 13.74
N THR A 85 -10.54 -4.86 14.68
CA THR A 85 -10.67 -3.98 15.86
C THR A 85 -10.07 -2.60 15.64
N GLY A 86 -9.14 -2.44 14.68
CA GLY A 86 -8.39 -1.20 14.47
C GLY A 86 -7.46 -0.84 15.64
N ARG A 87 -7.31 -1.72 16.66
CA ARG A 87 -6.46 -1.46 17.83
C ARG A 87 -5.05 -1.97 17.58
N PRO A 88 -4.02 -1.13 17.76
CA PRO A 88 -2.64 -1.58 17.69
C PRO A 88 -2.35 -2.53 18.85
N LEU A 89 -1.88 -3.74 18.56
CA LEU A 89 -1.36 -4.63 19.59
C LEU A 89 -0.02 -4.09 20.10
N PRO A 90 0.26 -4.19 21.42
CA PRO A 90 1.57 -3.83 21.96
C PRO A 90 2.65 -4.65 21.25
N GLY A 91 3.65 -3.98 20.67
CA GLY A 91 4.65 -4.61 19.79
C GLY A 91 4.16 -4.90 18.36
N GLY A 92 2.91 -4.56 18.02
CA GLY A 92 2.21 -4.98 16.81
C GLY A 92 2.77 -4.48 15.47
N GLY A 93 3.63 -3.45 15.47
CA GLY A 93 4.26 -2.96 14.23
C GLY A 93 5.13 -4.01 13.57
N GLY A 94 6.07 -4.61 14.33
CA GLY A 94 6.96 -5.66 13.83
C GLY A 94 6.21 -6.93 13.42
N VAL A 95 5.26 -7.37 14.25
CA VAL A 95 4.41 -8.54 13.98
C VAL A 95 3.62 -8.33 12.69
N ARG A 96 3.01 -7.16 12.49
CA ARG A 96 2.29 -6.81 11.26
C ARG A 96 3.19 -6.89 10.04
N HIS A 97 4.37 -6.29 10.09
CA HIS A 97 5.31 -6.29 8.97
C HIS A 97 5.75 -7.70 8.62
N MET A 98 6.14 -8.48 9.62
CA MET A 98 6.59 -9.86 9.44
C MET A 98 5.45 -10.73 8.86
N THR A 99 4.23 -10.58 9.38
CA THR A 99 3.05 -11.31 8.89
C THR A 99 2.77 -10.97 7.43
N VAL A 100 2.73 -9.69 7.08
CA VAL A 100 2.49 -9.27 5.70
C VAL A 100 3.60 -9.79 4.78
N ARG A 101 4.86 -9.68 5.17
CA ARG A 101 6.00 -10.13 4.37
C ARG A 101 5.98 -11.63 4.14
N LEU A 102 5.54 -12.43 5.12
CA LEU A 102 5.44 -13.88 5.03
C LEU A 102 4.23 -14.32 4.18
N PHE A 103 3.06 -13.76 4.47
CA PHE A 103 1.82 -14.22 3.85
C PHE A 103 1.58 -13.64 2.46
N PHE A 104 2.13 -12.47 2.13
CA PHE A 104 1.84 -11.79 0.87
C PHE A 104 2.23 -12.61 -0.38
N PRO A 105 3.43 -13.24 -0.45
CA PRO A 105 3.79 -14.11 -1.57
C PRO A 105 2.86 -15.32 -1.70
N LEU A 106 2.49 -15.92 -0.57
CA LEU A 106 1.55 -17.06 -0.54
C LEU A 106 0.16 -16.65 -1.03
N MET A 107 -0.30 -15.46 -0.64
CA MET A 107 -1.56 -14.89 -1.11
C MET A 107 -1.57 -14.63 -2.62
N GLU A 108 -0.47 -14.11 -3.20
CA GLU A 108 -0.34 -13.93 -4.65
C GLU A 108 -0.34 -15.27 -5.40
N MET A 109 0.32 -16.29 -4.83
CA MET A 109 0.33 -17.64 -5.40
C MET A 109 -1.06 -18.26 -5.35
N LEU A 110 -1.73 -18.20 -4.19
CA LEU A 110 -3.09 -18.72 -4.00
C LEU A 110 -4.10 -18.00 -4.90
N ALA A 111 -3.98 -16.67 -5.02
CA ALA A 111 -4.82 -15.88 -5.90
C ALA A 111 -4.71 -16.34 -7.36
N LYS A 112 -3.50 -16.67 -7.82
CA LYS A 112 -3.27 -17.20 -9.16
C LYS A 112 -3.95 -18.56 -9.35
N LEU A 113 -3.92 -19.44 -8.33
CA LEU A 113 -4.57 -20.77 -8.38
C LEU A 113 -6.11 -20.64 -8.44
N VAL A 114 -6.68 -19.64 -7.77
CA VAL A 114 -8.13 -19.39 -7.73
C VAL A 114 -8.60 -18.52 -8.91
N GLY A 115 -7.69 -18.13 -9.82
CA GLY A 115 -8.02 -17.30 -10.98
C GLY A 115 -8.27 -15.82 -10.66
N LEU A 116 -7.83 -15.34 -9.50
CA LEU A 116 -7.94 -13.92 -9.13
C LEU A 116 -6.79 -13.10 -9.75
N ASP A 117 -7.13 -11.91 -10.25
CA ASP A 117 -6.15 -10.97 -10.76
C ASP A 117 -5.22 -10.46 -9.65
N ARG A 118 -3.91 -10.51 -9.90
CA ARG A 118 -2.89 -10.00 -8.97
C ARG A 118 -3.08 -8.53 -8.63
N ALA A 119 -3.55 -7.72 -9.59
CA ALA A 119 -3.82 -6.32 -9.34
C ALA A 119 -4.96 -6.13 -8.33
N ALA A 120 -5.99 -6.99 -8.35
CA ALA A 120 -7.08 -6.96 -7.37
C ALA A 120 -6.59 -7.29 -5.96
N VAL A 121 -5.67 -8.26 -5.81
CA VAL A 121 -5.04 -8.61 -4.52
C VAL A 121 -4.23 -7.43 -3.98
N ARG A 122 -3.40 -6.81 -4.82
CA ARG A 122 -2.57 -5.66 -4.47
C ARG A 122 -3.41 -4.45 -4.08
N ARG A 123 -4.47 -4.14 -4.82
CA ARG A 123 -5.43 -3.08 -4.47
C ARG A 123 -6.09 -3.35 -3.12
N SER A 124 -6.46 -4.61 -2.85
CA SER A 124 -7.05 -5.00 -1.56
C SER A 124 -6.05 -4.85 -0.41
N PHE A 125 -4.77 -5.17 -0.64
CA PHE A 125 -3.69 -4.95 0.32
C PHE A 125 -3.50 -3.46 0.64
N VAL A 126 -3.39 -2.61 -0.40
CA VAL A 126 -3.25 -1.15 -0.21
C VAL A 126 -4.42 -0.60 0.59
N LYS A 127 -5.66 -1.03 0.29
CA LYS A 127 -6.84 -0.63 1.04
C LYS A 127 -6.77 -1.00 2.52
N VAL A 128 -6.44 -2.25 2.83
CA VAL A 128 -6.32 -2.73 4.22
C VAL A 128 -5.18 -2.00 4.94
N ASN A 129 -4.03 -1.81 4.29
CA ASN A 129 -2.93 -1.03 4.85
C ASN A 129 -3.36 0.40 5.18
N ASN A 130 -4.06 1.08 4.26
CA ASN A 130 -4.51 2.45 4.48
C ASN A 130 -5.45 2.56 5.67
N GLU A 131 -6.37 1.61 5.85
CA GLU A 131 -7.25 1.58 7.01
C GLU A 131 -6.49 1.39 8.32
N MET A 132 -5.45 0.54 8.33
CA MET A 132 -4.59 0.36 9.50
C MET A 132 -3.78 1.63 9.80
N VAL A 133 -3.25 2.30 8.77
CA VAL A 133 -2.54 3.58 8.93
C VAL A 133 -3.48 4.67 9.47
N LEU A 134 -4.71 4.73 8.96
CA LEU A 134 -5.72 5.68 9.44
C LEU A 134 -6.15 5.41 10.90
N ALA A 135 -6.25 4.15 11.30
CA ALA A 135 -6.62 3.77 12.66
C ALA A 135 -5.53 4.14 13.70
N ALA A 136 -4.27 4.06 13.28
CA ALA A 136 -3.10 4.35 14.13
C ALA A 136 -2.53 5.77 13.92
N ARG A 137 -3.22 6.63 13.15
CA ARG A 137 -2.68 7.94 12.80
C ARG A 137 -2.59 8.87 13.99
N GLU A 138 -1.49 9.61 14.03
CA GLU A 138 -1.31 10.80 14.84
C GLU A 138 -1.08 11.99 13.90
N PRO A 139 -1.54 13.20 14.25
CA PRO A 139 -1.24 14.40 13.48
C PRO A 139 0.28 14.61 13.41
N VAL A 140 0.79 14.95 12.24
CA VAL A 140 2.22 15.22 12.02
C VAL A 140 2.41 16.67 11.57
N ARG A 141 3.61 17.22 11.79
CA ARG A 141 3.95 18.54 11.26
C ARG A 141 4.16 18.47 9.74
N PRO A 142 3.94 19.57 9.01
CA PRO A 142 4.12 19.59 7.55
C PRO A 142 5.48 19.05 7.10
N GLU A 143 6.56 19.40 7.77
CA GLU A 143 7.92 18.97 7.41
C GLU A 143 8.18 17.48 7.67
N GLN A 144 7.31 16.83 8.43
CA GLN A 144 7.38 15.41 8.76
C GLN A 144 6.55 14.55 7.81
N LEU A 145 5.71 15.18 6.96
CA LEU A 145 4.90 14.52 5.96
C LEU A 145 5.58 14.57 4.61
N LEU A 146 5.83 13.41 4.01
CA LEU A 146 6.41 13.27 2.68
C LEU A 146 5.35 12.81 1.69
N VAL A 147 5.11 13.60 0.65
CA VAL A 147 4.35 13.20 -0.54
C VAL A 147 5.33 12.64 -1.56
N LEU A 148 5.26 11.35 -1.83
CA LEU A 148 6.15 10.65 -2.75
C LEU A 148 5.42 10.32 -4.05
N LEU A 149 5.91 10.86 -5.15
CA LEU A 149 5.29 10.78 -6.47
C LEU A 149 6.11 9.88 -7.40
N PRO A 150 5.46 9.12 -8.29
CA PRO A 150 6.15 8.40 -9.35
C PRO A 150 6.46 9.35 -10.51
N HIS A 151 7.54 9.10 -11.19
CA HIS A 151 7.96 9.93 -12.32
C HIS A 151 7.00 9.86 -13.51
N CYS A 152 6.20 8.78 -13.62
CA CYS A 152 5.24 8.61 -14.70
C CYS A 152 4.03 9.58 -14.66
N LEU A 153 3.90 10.39 -13.60
CA LEU A 153 2.96 11.53 -13.55
C LEU A 153 3.43 12.70 -14.40
N GLN A 154 4.72 12.78 -14.69
CA GLN A 154 5.25 13.79 -15.60
C GLN A 154 4.92 13.40 -17.05
N ARG A 155 4.43 14.37 -17.83
CA ARG A 155 4.15 14.17 -19.25
C ARG A 155 5.43 13.76 -20.00
N SER A 156 5.36 12.72 -20.80
CA SER A 156 6.50 12.17 -21.54
C SER A 156 7.15 13.19 -22.49
N ALA A 157 6.35 14.07 -23.12
CA ALA A 157 6.80 15.16 -23.98
C ALA A 157 7.30 16.41 -23.22
N CYS A 158 7.43 16.37 -21.90
CA CYS A 158 7.91 17.53 -21.13
C CYS A 158 9.42 17.74 -21.37
N PRO A 159 9.86 18.94 -21.80
CA PRO A 159 11.28 19.24 -22.01
C PRO A 159 12.09 19.33 -20.70
N HIS A 160 11.40 19.55 -19.56
CA HIS A 160 12.04 19.69 -18.27
C HIS A 160 11.99 18.36 -17.51
N ARG A 161 13.15 17.73 -17.29
CA ARG A 161 13.23 16.49 -16.51
C ARG A 161 13.22 16.78 -15.01
N LEU A 162 12.21 16.27 -14.30
CA LEU A 162 12.00 16.53 -12.87
C LEU A 162 12.60 15.48 -11.93
N MET A 163 13.41 14.55 -12.46
CA MET A 163 13.92 13.38 -11.71
C MET A 163 14.77 13.73 -10.49
N HIS A 164 15.44 14.87 -10.49
CA HIS A 164 16.34 15.28 -9.41
C HIS A 164 15.78 16.43 -8.57
N ASN A 165 14.96 17.27 -9.17
CA ASN A 165 14.36 18.40 -8.47
C ASN A 165 12.97 18.72 -9.05
N ALA A 166 11.96 18.58 -8.22
CA ALA A 166 10.58 18.88 -8.59
C ALA A 166 10.36 20.39 -8.86
N ASP A 167 11.21 21.26 -8.30
CA ASP A 167 11.11 22.73 -8.45
C ASP A 167 11.46 23.21 -9.87
N HIS A 168 12.07 22.36 -10.70
CA HIS A 168 12.27 22.67 -12.11
C HIS A 168 10.96 22.66 -12.92
N CYS A 169 9.84 22.26 -12.33
CA CYS A 169 8.54 22.28 -12.97
C CYS A 169 8.05 23.71 -13.21
N ARG A 170 7.73 24.03 -14.44
CA ARG A 170 7.15 25.35 -14.81
C ARG A 170 5.66 25.49 -14.54
N ARG A 171 5.02 24.48 -13.94
CA ARG A 171 3.58 24.47 -13.61
C ARG A 171 2.69 24.83 -14.80
N CYS A 172 3.03 24.35 -15.99
CA CYS A 172 2.34 24.65 -17.25
C CYS A 172 0.95 24.04 -17.39
N GLY A 173 0.47 23.25 -16.39
CA GLY A 173 -0.82 22.58 -16.42
C GLY A 173 -0.93 21.34 -17.30
N ALA A 174 0.13 20.97 -18.05
CA ALA A 174 0.09 19.85 -18.97
C ALA A 174 0.14 18.45 -18.31
N CYS A 175 0.40 18.39 -17.01
CA CYS A 175 0.40 17.17 -16.20
C CYS A 175 0.08 17.50 -14.72
N PRO A 176 -0.28 16.51 -13.89
CA PRO A 176 -0.70 16.77 -12.50
C PRO A 176 0.43 17.27 -11.58
N VAL A 177 1.70 17.20 -11.99
CA VAL A 177 2.85 17.59 -11.15
C VAL A 177 2.76 19.05 -10.71
N GLY A 178 2.33 19.96 -11.59
CA GLY A 178 2.17 21.39 -11.23
C GLY A 178 1.20 21.58 -10.08
N ALA A 179 0.00 21.02 -10.18
CA ALA A 179 -1.02 21.10 -9.13
C ALA A 179 -0.57 20.42 -7.82
N LEU A 180 0.22 19.35 -7.89
CA LEU A 180 0.79 18.69 -6.71
C LEU A 180 1.85 19.57 -6.02
N LEU A 181 2.61 20.36 -6.77
CA LEU A 181 3.51 21.36 -6.22
C LEU A 181 2.74 22.52 -5.58
N ASP A 182 1.60 22.91 -6.14
CA ASP A 182 0.73 23.92 -5.52
C ASP A 182 0.18 23.43 -4.18
N LEU A 183 -0.22 22.15 -4.07
CA LEU A 183 -0.59 21.53 -2.80
C LEU A 183 0.58 21.49 -1.82
N ARG A 184 1.80 21.13 -2.27
CA ARG A 184 3.00 21.17 -1.44
C ARG A 184 3.20 22.53 -0.82
N ASP A 185 3.15 23.58 -1.64
CA ASP A 185 3.40 24.97 -1.20
C ASP A 185 2.28 25.49 -0.29
N ALA A 186 1.02 25.14 -0.59
CA ALA A 186 -0.14 25.53 0.23
C ALA A 186 -0.12 24.90 1.63
N TYR A 187 0.36 23.66 1.77
CA TYR A 187 0.36 22.94 3.04
C TYR A 187 1.74 22.86 3.71
N GLY A 188 2.81 23.34 3.07
CA GLY A 188 4.16 23.30 3.58
C GLY A 188 4.75 21.90 3.73
N VAL A 189 4.19 20.90 3.03
CA VAL A 189 4.62 19.50 3.11
C VAL A 189 5.82 19.24 2.21
N ARG A 190 6.56 18.17 2.49
CA ARG A 190 7.65 17.74 1.61
C ARG A 190 7.08 16.96 0.43
N LEU A 191 7.62 17.21 -0.77
CA LEU A 191 7.28 16.49 -1.98
C LEU A 191 8.54 16.02 -2.69
N ALA A 192 8.56 14.79 -3.16
CA ALA A 192 9.65 14.25 -3.94
C ALA A 192 9.13 13.35 -5.06
N ILE A 193 9.90 13.28 -6.16
CA ILE A 193 9.60 12.43 -7.32
C ILE A 193 10.63 11.29 -7.35
N ALA A 194 10.14 10.06 -7.40
CA ALA A 194 10.97 8.87 -7.49
C ALA A 194 10.84 8.22 -8.87
N THR A 195 11.97 7.84 -9.45
CA THR A 195 12.04 7.13 -10.73
C THR A 195 11.92 5.60 -10.58
N GLY A 196 11.93 5.11 -9.34
CA GLY A 196 11.82 3.69 -9.01
C GLY A 196 12.06 3.43 -7.53
N GLY A 197 11.91 2.17 -7.10
CA GLY A 197 11.98 1.77 -5.69
C GLY A 197 13.29 2.11 -5.00
N THR A 198 14.44 2.00 -5.69
CA THR A 198 15.76 2.34 -5.10
C THR A 198 15.88 3.82 -4.78
N ILE A 199 15.42 4.68 -5.68
CA ILE A 199 15.41 6.14 -5.46
C ILE A 199 14.41 6.51 -4.38
N ALA A 200 13.22 5.90 -4.39
CA ALA A 200 12.22 6.08 -3.36
C ALA A 200 12.76 5.79 -1.95
N ARG A 201 13.44 4.64 -1.78
CA ARG A 201 14.09 4.28 -0.50
C ARG A 201 15.15 5.30 -0.08
N ARG A 202 16.00 5.76 -1.01
CA ARG A 202 17.01 6.78 -0.72
C ARG A 202 16.36 8.08 -0.24
N ILE A 203 15.30 8.54 -0.90
CA ILE A 203 14.55 9.73 -0.51
C ILE A 203 13.98 9.57 0.90
N VAL A 204 13.35 8.43 1.21
CA VAL A 204 12.78 8.16 2.54
C VAL A 204 13.86 8.16 3.62
N VAL A 205 15.01 7.53 3.38
CA VAL A 205 16.14 7.49 4.32
C VAL A 205 16.70 8.89 4.58
N GLN A 206 16.80 9.73 3.54
CA GLN A 206 17.30 11.10 3.67
C GLN A 206 16.28 12.04 4.33
N ALA A 207 15.01 11.94 3.94
CA ALA A 207 13.95 12.80 4.45
C ALA A 207 13.54 12.46 5.88
N ARG A 208 13.69 11.19 6.31
CA ARG A 208 13.27 10.67 7.63
C ARG A 208 11.85 11.12 8.02
N PRO A 209 10.84 10.90 7.17
CA PRO A 209 9.49 11.37 7.45
C PRO A 209 8.86 10.54 8.57
N ARG A 210 7.89 11.11 9.28
CA ARG A 210 7.03 10.36 10.22
C ARG A 210 5.88 9.65 9.52
N CYS A 211 5.45 10.17 8.35
CA CYS A 211 4.41 9.56 7.53
C CYS A 211 4.68 9.85 6.06
N ILE A 212 4.30 8.91 5.19
CA ILE A 212 4.43 9.05 3.73
C ILE A 212 3.05 8.93 3.10
N ILE A 213 2.70 9.88 2.22
CA ILE A 213 1.62 9.72 1.24
C ILE A 213 2.29 9.34 -0.07
N ALA A 214 2.15 8.07 -0.47
CA ALA A 214 2.77 7.55 -1.68
C ALA A 214 1.73 7.43 -2.80
N VAL A 215 1.99 8.10 -3.92
CA VAL A 215 1.19 7.96 -5.15
C VAL A 215 1.93 6.99 -6.06
N ALA A 216 1.31 5.90 -6.47
CA ALA A 216 1.90 4.97 -7.46
C ALA A 216 0.86 3.95 -7.96
N CYS A 217 1.28 3.05 -8.84
CA CYS A 217 0.49 1.90 -9.25
C CYS A 217 0.42 0.85 -8.11
N GLU A 218 -0.53 -0.07 -8.19
CA GLU A 218 -0.75 -1.12 -7.17
C GLU A 218 0.50 -1.97 -6.91
N ARG A 219 1.33 -2.21 -7.92
CA ARG A 219 2.57 -2.99 -7.79
C ARG A 219 3.60 -2.24 -6.94
N ASP A 220 3.86 -0.99 -7.29
CA ASP A 220 4.89 -0.18 -6.65
C ASP A 220 4.47 0.24 -5.24
N LEU A 221 3.16 0.51 -5.01
CA LEU A 221 2.64 0.75 -3.66
C LEU A 221 2.81 -0.46 -2.76
N THR A 222 2.50 -1.66 -3.26
CA THR A 222 2.63 -2.88 -2.47
C THR A 222 4.08 -3.10 -2.03
N SER A 223 5.04 -2.95 -2.93
CA SER A 223 6.47 -3.05 -2.61
C SER A 223 6.91 -1.90 -1.68
N GLY A 224 6.55 -0.66 -2.01
CA GLY A 224 6.93 0.53 -1.24
C GLY A 224 6.42 0.51 0.20
N ILE A 225 5.19 0.04 0.44
CA ILE A 225 4.62 -0.12 1.77
C ILE A 225 5.42 -1.12 2.61
N GLN A 226 5.82 -2.25 2.00
CA GLN A 226 6.61 -3.28 2.69
C GLN A 226 8.04 -2.80 2.98
N ASP A 227 8.64 -2.08 2.04
CA ASP A 227 10.03 -1.63 2.13
C ASP A 227 10.24 -0.42 3.05
N SER A 228 9.19 0.38 3.27
CA SER A 228 9.27 1.61 4.07
C SER A 228 9.09 1.38 5.57
N TYR A 229 8.83 0.15 6.01
CA TYR A 229 8.71 -0.14 7.44
C TYR A 229 9.96 0.33 8.23
N PRO A 230 9.80 0.99 9.40
CA PRO A 230 8.58 1.15 10.20
C PRO A 230 7.73 2.40 9.88
N VAL A 231 8.12 3.20 8.89
CA VAL A 231 7.40 4.43 8.54
C VAL A 231 6.03 4.09 7.95
N PRO A 232 4.91 4.63 8.48
CA PRO A 232 3.58 4.40 7.93
C PRO A 232 3.45 5.04 6.55
N VAL A 233 2.96 4.25 5.58
CA VAL A 233 2.72 4.68 4.21
C VAL A 233 1.23 4.63 3.91
N PHE A 234 0.67 5.76 3.54
CA PHE A 234 -0.68 5.89 3.00
C PHE A 234 -0.62 5.87 1.47
N GLY A 235 -1.16 4.83 0.85
CA GLY A 235 -1.09 4.63 -0.60
C GLY A 235 -2.26 5.26 -1.34
N VAL A 236 -1.97 6.05 -2.36
CA VAL A 236 -2.93 6.62 -3.31
C VAL A 236 -2.65 6.01 -4.69
N LEU A 237 -3.63 5.32 -5.25
CA LEU A 237 -3.47 4.71 -6.58
C LEU A 237 -3.52 5.79 -7.67
N ASN A 238 -2.57 5.74 -8.60
CA ASN A 238 -2.59 6.55 -9.80
C ASN A 238 -3.53 5.96 -10.86
N GLU A 239 -4.06 6.81 -11.72
CA GLU A 239 -4.84 6.42 -12.88
C GLU A 239 -3.94 6.28 -14.11
N ARG A 240 -4.22 5.28 -14.95
CA ARG A 240 -3.36 4.92 -16.10
C ARG A 240 -4.15 4.88 -17.40
N PRO A 241 -4.64 6.04 -17.89
CA PRO A 241 -5.46 6.11 -19.10
C PRO A 241 -4.72 5.65 -20.35
N HIS A 242 -3.39 5.83 -20.39
CA HIS A 242 -2.54 5.51 -21.54
C HIS A 242 -1.74 4.21 -21.36
N GLY A 243 -2.11 3.37 -20.39
CA GLY A 243 -1.39 2.14 -20.08
C GLY A 243 -0.36 2.28 -18.94
N PRO A 244 0.50 1.27 -18.72
CA PRO A 244 1.42 1.27 -17.62
C PRO A 244 2.57 2.28 -17.81
N CYS A 245 2.87 3.03 -16.75
CA CYS A 245 4.04 3.92 -16.65
C CYS A 245 4.13 5.05 -17.69
N LEU A 246 3.03 5.43 -18.32
CA LEU A 246 2.99 6.50 -19.33
C LEU A 246 1.91 7.52 -18.99
N ASP A 247 2.31 8.80 -18.85
CA ASP A 247 1.42 9.96 -18.69
C ASP A 247 0.25 9.68 -17.73
N THR A 248 0.57 9.17 -16.54
CA THR A 248 -0.41 8.76 -15.56
C THR A 248 -1.02 9.98 -14.85
N LEU A 249 -2.24 9.81 -14.31
CA LEU A 249 -2.94 10.85 -13.58
C LEU A 249 -2.93 10.56 -12.08
N ALA A 250 -3.05 11.60 -11.28
CA ALA A 250 -3.17 11.49 -9.83
C ALA A 250 -4.49 12.11 -9.38
N PRO A 251 -5.26 11.45 -8.49
CA PRO A 251 -6.47 11.97 -7.91
C PRO A 251 -6.12 13.07 -6.89
N LEU A 252 -6.06 14.33 -7.34
CA LEU A 252 -5.64 15.48 -6.54
C LEU A 252 -6.46 15.65 -5.28
N ASP A 253 -7.80 15.52 -5.39
CA ASP A 253 -8.72 15.66 -4.25
C ASP A 253 -8.43 14.65 -3.14
N ALA A 254 -8.06 13.45 -3.52
CA ALA A 254 -7.74 12.40 -2.57
C ALA A 254 -6.37 12.61 -1.91
N ILE A 255 -5.41 13.14 -2.65
CA ILE A 255 -4.09 13.50 -2.12
C ILE A 255 -4.25 14.68 -1.15
N GLU A 256 -4.99 15.72 -1.53
CA GLU A 256 -5.28 16.86 -0.66
C GLU A 256 -6.01 16.42 0.61
N ALA A 257 -7.05 15.60 0.49
CA ALA A 257 -7.78 15.06 1.64
C ALA A 257 -6.84 14.27 2.57
N ALA A 258 -5.93 13.47 2.02
CA ALA A 258 -4.94 12.74 2.81
C ALA A 258 -3.95 13.70 3.51
N ILE A 259 -3.44 14.73 2.83
CA ILE A 259 -2.56 15.74 3.43
C ILE A 259 -3.26 16.40 4.61
N ARG A 260 -4.46 16.93 4.42
CA ARG A 260 -5.24 17.58 5.48
C ARG A 260 -5.50 16.66 6.66
N LEU A 261 -5.79 15.40 6.39
CA LEU A 261 -6.06 14.38 7.39
C LEU A 261 -4.82 14.10 8.27
N PHE A 262 -3.64 13.97 7.69
CA PHE A 262 -2.40 13.74 8.44
C PHE A 262 -1.86 14.99 9.13
N LEU A 263 -2.20 16.18 8.64
CA LEU A 263 -1.90 17.43 9.32
C LEU A 263 -2.92 17.77 10.43
N GLY A 264 -3.97 16.97 10.62
CA GLY A 264 -5.02 17.25 11.61
C GLY A 264 -5.95 18.41 11.22
N LEU A 265 -5.91 18.83 9.95
CA LEU A 265 -6.81 19.84 9.40
C LEU A 265 -8.17 19.22 9.11
N GLY A 266 -9.25 19.96 9.33
CA GLY A 266 -10.61 19.51 8.99
C GLY A 266 -10.79 19.22 7.49
N PRO A 267 -11.97 18.68 7.07
CA PRO A 267 -12.26 18.45 5.66
C PRO A 267 -12.05 19.74 4.84
N ALA A 268 -11.69 19.60 3.57
CA ALA A 268 -11.49 20.75 2.70
C ALA A 268 -12.78 21.58 2.67
N PRO A 269 -12.76 22.90 2.89
CA PRO A 269 -13.89 23.75 2.60
C PRO A 269 -14.21 23.56 1.11
N GLY A 270 -15.44 23.16 0.79
CA GLY A 270 -15.90 22.71 -0.52
C GLY A 270 -15.28 23.45 -1.72
N ARG A 271 -14.10 23.04 -2.11
CA ARG A 271 -13.51 23.41 -3.39
C ARG A 271 -14.04 22.42 -4.39
N MET A 272 -15.14 22.76 -5.05
CA MET A 272 -15.43 22.17 -6.33
C MET A 272 -14.24 22.52 -7.24
N VAL A 273 -13.29 21.59 -7.36
CA VAL A 273 -12.27 21.68 -8.41
C VAL A 273 -13.02 21.42 -9.72
N ALA A 274 -13.52 22.50 -10.33
CA ALA A 274 -13.86 22.54 -11.72
C ALA A 274 -12.56 22.27 -12.49
N GLY A 275 -12.42 21.08 -13.04
CA GLY A 275 -11.24 20.73 -13.80
C GLY A 275 -11.19 19.24 -14.15
N SER A 276 -12.27 18.66 -14.66
CA SER A 276 -12.07 17.64 -15.67
C SER A 276 -11.27 18.32 -16.78
N VAL A 277 -10.02 17.91 -16.93
CA VAL A 277 -9.28 18.17 -18.16
C VAL A 277 -10.14 17.53 -19.25
N ALA A 278 -10.98 18.36 -19.88
CA ALA A 278 -11.71 17.97 -21.06
C ALA A 278 -10.69 17.43 -22.02
N ALA A 279 -10.89 16.18 -22.41
CA ALA A 279 -10.21 15.58 -23.52
C ALA A 279 -10.25 16.60 -24.67
N ALA A 280 -9.12 17.16 -25.04
CA ALA A 280 -8.95 17.80 -26.31
C ALA A 280 -9.05 16.69 -27.36
N SER A 281 -10.29 16.34 -27.66
CA SER A 281 -10.69 15.50 -28.77
C SER A 281 -10.27 16.18 -30.05
N SER A 282 -9.30 15.58 -30.73
CA SER A 282 -9.18 15.43 -32.17
C SER A 282 -10.07 16.32 -33.04
N ALA A 283 -9.48 17.31 -33.67
CA ALA A 283 -9.99 17.78 -34.94
C ALA A 283 -9.39 16.86 -36.06
N PRO A 284 -10.19 16.27 -36.93
CA PRO A 284 -9.68 15.59 -38.10
C PRO A 284 -9.33 16.64 -39.15
N GLY A 285 -8.07 16.78 -39.46
CA GLY A 285 -7.56 17.52 -40.61
C GLY A 285 -7.89 16.77 -41.88
N SER A 286 -8.82 17.26 -42.67
CA SER A 286 -8.99 16.95 -44.05
C SER A 286 -7.88 17.65 -44.87
N LYS A 287 -7.06 16.91 -45.52
CA LYS A 287 -6.65 16.90 -46.93
C LYS A 287 -5.39 16.10 -47.11
#